data_18d8563e2d4a92b1ef2f68145fbc9812
#
_entry.id   18d8563e2d4a92b1ef2f68145fbc9812
#
_cell.length_a   1.000
_cell.length_b   1.000
_cell.length_c   1.000
_cell.angle_alpha   90.00
_cell.angle_beta   90.00
_cell.angle_gamma   90.00
#
_symmetry.space_group_name_H-M   'P 1'
#
loop_
_entity.id
_entity.type
_entity.pdbx_description
1 polymer ?
#
loop_
_entity_poly.entity_id
_entity_poly.type
_entity_poly.pdbx_seq_one_letter_code
_entity_poly.pdbx_strand_id
1 'polypeptide(L)'
;MSLDRLYTAQEIRLMDRTLIVDYGIPGLTLMARAADAAVATILEAFPEASRVCVLCGSGNNAGDGYLVAAKLASKTHDVTLVQVGDVDNLGSDALSARAHCLSVGLEPRAWDEVLQDSALEVDLFIDALLGLGTSGPPRTPFDRVIRWLNAMPAPVLALDVPSGLHPDFGRPEGECVRASHTVTFIADKLGLRCELGPDYAGIVSVSDLGMPADAVAQFQAAGIRRLVAQALPPRSRAAHKGDFGHVLVIGGDVGMAGAALLAGEAALRAGAGLVTLATHPHHASALSVYRPELMIRGVSDAAMLAPLIERADVVAIGPGLGQSAWSIDLFQRTIGIEQPMVIDADALNLLARAPRPMRSAILTPHPKEAARLLDHGVVDPDRLAVLDALQARYQCVIVLKGAATLVHDGEAAMVNTLGSPGMASAGMGDALTGCIAGLVVQMDTLADAAGQGVAHHGRAGAWAAAELGEAGMLASDVIHRLGRSLGGDGDAKRS
;
A
#
# COMPACT_ATOMS: atom_id res chain seq x y z
N MET A 1 -2.66 20.17 -0.32
CA MET A 1 -1.59 19.31 0.21
C MET A 1 -1.17 18.33 -0.88
N SER A 2 0.09 17.91 -0.95
CA SER A 2 0.53 16.96 -1.98
C SER A 2 -0.08 15.57 -1.69
N LEU A 3 -0.77 14.98 -2.68
CA LEU A 3 -1.38 13.66 -2.59
C LEU A 3 -0.34 12.50 -2.61
N ASP A 4 0.95 12.83 -2.56
CA ASP A 4 2.07 11.88 -2.61
C ASP A 4 2.55 11.42 -1.22
N ARG A 5 1.91 11.88 -0.14
CA ARG A 5 2.22 11.50 1.25
C ARG A 5 1.04 10.81 1.92
N LEU A 6 1.36 9.80 2.73
CA LEU A 6 0.45 9.15 3.66
C LEU A 6 0.94 9.36 5.09
N TYR A 7 0.02 9.43 6.04
CA TYR A 7 0.35 9.75 7.42
C TYR A 7 -0.23 8.72 8.38
N THR A 8 0.46 8.53 9.51
CA THR A 8 -0.03 7.76 10.64
C THR A 8 -1.04 8.55 11.46
N ALA A 9 -1.85 7.88 12.26
CA ALA A 9 -2.78 8.53 13.18
C ALA A 9 -2.08 9.45 14.19
N GLN A 10 -0.85 9.12 14.58
CA GLN A 10 -0.05 9.95 15.47
C GLN A 10 0.34 11.28 14.78
N GLU A 11 0.79 11.22 13.54
CA GLU A 11 1.14 12.40 12.74
C GLU A 11 -0.10 13.27 12.49
N ILE A 12 -1.25 12.67 12.16
CA ILE A 12 -2.52 13.42 11.98
C ILE A 12 -2.93 14.15 13.27
N ARG A 13 -2.84 13.49 14.42
CA ARG A 13 -3.13 14.13 15.72
C ARG A 13 -2.15 15.28 16.03
N LEU A 14 -0.88 15.14 15.65
CA LEU A 14 0.10 16.21 15.79
C LEU A 14 -0.25 17.41 14.88
N MET A 15 -0.64 17.15 13.63
CA MET A 15 -1.09 18.19 12.70
C MET A 15 -2.31 18.92 13.20
N ASP A 16 -3.34 18.20 13.67
CA ASP A 16 -4.56 18.78 14.25
C ASP A 16 -4.21 19.69 15.44
N ARG A 17 -3.39 19.20 16.37
CA ARG A 17 -2.93 20.01 17.51
C ARG A 17 -2.14 21.24 17.07
N THR A 18 -1.26 21.13 16.08
CA THR A 18 -0.47 22.24 15.56
C THR A 18 -1.39 23.31 14.94
N LEU A 19 -2.40 22.89 14.14
CA LEU A 19 -3.38 23.82 13.57
C LEU A 19 -4.14 24.60 14.65
N ILE A 20 -4.49 23.92 15.75
CA ILE A 20 -5.23 24.55 16.86
C ILE A 20 -4.31 25.46 17.68
N VAL A 21 -3.13 24.98 18.08
CA VAL A 21 -2.27 25.67 19.05
C VAL A 21 -1.38 26.72 18.39
N ASP A 22 -0.68 26.35 17.33
CA ASP A 22 0.35 27.20 16.71
C ASP A 22 -0.25 28.15 15.67
N TYR A 23 -1.27 27.70 14.94
CA TYR A 23 -1.99 28.51 13.95
C TYR A 23 -3.25 29.18 14.50
N GLY A 24 -3.66 28.86 15.72
CA GLY A 24 -4.79 29.49 16.38
C GLY A 24 -6.15 29.21 15.72
N ILE A 25 -6.29 28.13 14.98
CA ILE A 25 -7.55 27.75 14.34
C ILE A 25 -8.40 27.00 15.39
N PRO A 26 -9.57 27.52 15.81
CA PRO A 26 -10.40 26.83 16.80
C PRO A 26 -10.80 25.42 16.31
N GLY A 27 -10.80 24.42 17.21
CA GLY A 27 -11.15 23.04 16.87
C GLY A 27 -12.56 22.94 16.26
N LEU A 28 -13.53 23.69 16.79
CA LEU A 28 -14.88 23.77 16.21
C LEU A 28 -14.87 24.32 14.76
N THR A 29 -13.91 25.18 14.39
CA THR A 29 -13.75 25.65 13.01
C THR A 29 -13.24 24.54 12.10
N LEU A 30 -12.26 23.74 12.56
CA LEU A 30 -11.79 22.57 11.81
C LEU A 30 -12.91 21.55 11.63
N MET A 31 -13.66 21.28 12.68
CA MET A 31 -14.85 20.41 12.67
C MET A 31 -15.92 20.92 11.68
N ALA A 32 -16.19 22.22 11.64
CA ALA A 32 -17.12 22.80 10.68
C ALA A 32 -16.66 22.65 9.22
N ARG A 33 -15.34 22.79 8.96
CA ARG A 33 -14.75 22.55 7.64
C ARG A 33 -14.78 21.06 7.24
N ALA A 34 -14.59 20.14 8.20
CA ALA A 34 -14.76 18.72 7.99
C ALA A 34 -16.19 18.38 7.56
N ALA A 35 -17.18 18.94 8.27
CA ALA A 35 -18.58 18.79 7.90
C ALA A 35 -18.91 19.39 6.52
N ASP A 36 -18.31 20.54 6.15
CA ASP A 36 -18.48 21.12 4.82
C ASP A 36 -17.93 20.21 3.73
N ALA A 37 -16.74 19.62 3.92
CA ALA A 37 -16.13 18.68 3.01
C ALA A 37 -16.98 17.41 2.86
N ALA A 38 -17.49 16.86 3.98
CA ALA A 38 -18.35 15.70 3.97
C ALA A 38 -19.66 15.96 3.21
N VAL A 39 -20.32 17.10 3.47
CA VAL A 39 -21.56 17.48 2.76
C VAL A 39 -21.29 17.69 1.26
N ALA A 40 -20.17 18.31 0.89
CA ALA A 40 -19.79 18.46 -0.52
C ALA A 40 -19.64 17.07 -1.20
N THR A 41 -18.96 16.13 -0.54
CA THR A 41 -18.83 14.76 -1.06
C THR A 41 -20.18 14.03 -1.14
N ILE A 42 -21.08 14.21 -0.17
CA ILE A 42 -22.43 13.61 -0.22
C ILE A 42 -23.20 14.11 -1.45
N LEU A 43 -23.21 15.41 -1.68
CA LEU A 43 -23.92 16.00 -2.81
C LEU A 43 -23.33 15.58 -4.17
N GLU A 44 -22.03 15.30 -4.24
CA GLU A 44 -21.35 14.85 -5.46
C GLU A 44 -21.52 13.34 -5.69
N ALA A 45 -21.25 12.53 -4.67
CA ALA A 45 -21.18 11.07 -4.79
C ALA A 45 -22.56 10.39 -4.63
N PHE A 46 -23.50 11.03 -3.93
CA PHE A 46 -24.83 10.48 -3.62
C PHE A 46 -25.95 11.51 -3.92
N PRO A 47 -26.03 12.04 -5.14
CA PRO A 47 -26.93 13.15 -5.46
C PRO A 47 -28.43 12.81 -5.30
N GLU A 48 -28.79 11.53 -5.33
CA GLU A 48 -30.18 11.07 -5.17
C GLU A 48 -30.57 10.76 -3.72
N ALA A 49 -29.59 10.81 -2.77
CA ALA A 49 -29.87 10.52 -1.38
C ALA A 49 -30.65 11.66 -0.73
N SER A 50 -31.90 11.41 -0.38
CA SER A 50 -32.77 12.40 0.27
C SER A 50 -33.00 12.10 1.75
N ARG A 51 -32.96 10.81 2.15
CA ARG A 51 -33.16 10.32 3.52
C ARG A 51 -31.80 9.86 4.05
N VAL A 52 -31.23 10.61 4.97
CA VAL A 52 -29.88 10.37 5.48
C VAL A 52 -29.93 10.02 6.97
N CYS A 53 -29.32 8.90 7.33
CA CYS A 53 -29.18 8.49 8.73
C CYS A 53 -27.73 8.72 9.19
N VAL A 54 -27.53 9.59 10.19
CA VAL A 54 -26.22 9.92 10.76
C VAL A 54 -26.04 9.22 12.09
N LEU A 55 -25.05 8.34 12.18
CA LEU A 55 -24.75 7.57 13.37
C LEU A 55 -23.58 8.24 14.13
N CYS A 56 -23.89 8.95 15.21
CA CYS A 56 -22.92 9.69 16.01
C CYS A 56 -22.48 8.85 17.23
N GLY A 57 -21.17 8.70 17.40
CA GLY A 57 -20.59 8.06 18.58
C GLY A 57 -20.41 9.00 19.77
N SER A 58 -19.34 8.77 20.55
CA SER A 58 -19.04 9.54 21.77
C SER A 58 -17.67 10.26 21.73
N GLY A 59 -17.08 10.43 20.54
CA GLY A 59 -15.78 11.13 20.35
C GLY A 59 -15.89 12.36 19.45
N ASN A 60 -14.75 12.89 19.02
CA ASN A 60 -14.69 14.06 18.12
C ASN A 60 -15.33 13.79 16.76
N ASN A 61 -15.22 12.56 16.23
CA ASN A 61 -15.86 12.17 14.98
C ASN A 61 -17.40 12.32 15.04
N ALA A 62 -18.00 12.12 16.23
CA ALA A 62 -19.42 12.40 16.44
C ALA A 62 -19.74 13.90 16.27
N GLY A 63 -18.82 14.79 16.65
CA GLY A 63 -18.96 16.23 16.43
C GLY A 63 -19.04 16.59 14.95
N ASP A 64 -18.20 15.98 14.11
CA ASP A 64 -18.28 16.10 12.65
C ASP A 64 -19.64 15.61 12.15
N GLY A 65 -20.11 14.46 12.65
CA GLY A 65 -21.42 13.89 12.34
C GLY A 65 -22.59 14.81 12.70
N TYR A 66 -22.58 15.43 13.88
CA TYR A 66 -23.61 16.41 14.28
C TYR A 66 -23.66 17.59 13.32
N LEU A 67 -22.51 18.16 12.95
CA LEU A 67 -22.49 19.30 12.01
C LEU A 67 -22.91 18.89 10.60
N VAL A 68 -22.53 17.68 10.15
CA VAL A 68 -23.04 17.13 8.89
C VAL A 68 -24.56 17.02 8.90
N ALA A 69 -25.15 16.46 9.96
CA ALA A 69 -26.60 16.34 10.12
C ALA A 69 -27.30 17.69 10.05
N ALA A 70 -26.81 18.70 10.83
CA ALA A 70 -27.38 20.05 10.83
C ALA A 70 -27.32 20.72 9.44
N LYS A 71 -26.18 20.57 8.73
CA LYS A 71 -26.00 21.13 7.39
C LYS A 71 -26.90 20.46 6.33
N LEU A 72 -27.08 19.14 6.39
CA LEU A 72 -27.97 18.42 5.49
C LEU A 72 -29.43 18.79 5.72
N ALA A 73 -29.88 18.87 6.96
CA ALA A 73 -31.24 19.31 7.28
C ALA A 73 -31.53 20.72 6.76
N SER A 74 -30.56 21.64 6.84
CA SER A 74 -30.68 22.99 6.26
C SER A 74 -30.80 23.00 4.73
N LYS A 75 -30.44 21.88 4.06
CA LYS A 75 -30.51 21.68 2.60
C LYS A 75 -31.72 20.82 2.18
N THR A 76 -32.73 20.68 3.02
CA THR A 76 -33.98 19.93 2.75
C THR A 76 -33.84 18.42 2.69
N HIS A 77 -32.76 17.83 3.21
CA HIS A 77 -32.69 16.39 3.42
C HIS A 77 -33.52 15.97 4.65
N ASP A 78 -34.13 14.80 4.56
CA ASP A 78 -34.75 14.14 5.72
C ASP A 78 -33.64 13.45 6.52
N VAL A 79 -33.32 14.00 7.69
CA VAL A 79 -32.19 13.56 8.50
C VAL A 79 -32.65 12.85 9.76
N THR A 80 -32.34 11.57 9.86
CA THR A 80 -32.42 10.82 11.12
C THR A 80 -31.06 10.88 11.81
N LEU A 81 -31.00 11.54 12.95
CA LEU A 81 -29.81 11.62 13.79
C LEU A 81 -29.88 10.57 14.89
N VAL A 82 -28.83 9.77 15.03
CA VAL A 82 -28.77 8.63 15.98
C VAL A 82 -27.59 8.81 16.92
N GLN A 83 -27.85 8.76 18.22
CA GLN A 83 -26.82 8.72 19.25
C GLN A 83 -26.46 7.28 19.62
N VAL A 84 -25.18 6.96 19.53
CA VAL A 84 -24.60 5.66 19.96
C VAL A 84 -23.58 5.90 21.06
N GLY A 85 -23.73 5.20 22.18
CA GLY A 85 -22.87 5.40 23.35
C GLY A 85 -23.24 6.61 24.21
N ASP A 86 -22.35 6.95 25.12
CA ASP A 86 -22.62 7.94 26.17
C ASP A 86 -22.20 9.35 25.74
N VAL A 87 -23.13 10.29 25.83
CA VAL A 87 -22.94 11.72 25.53
C VAL A 87 -21.94 12.37 26.47
N ASP A 88 -21.84 11.90 27.72
CA ASP A 88 -20.94 12.47 28.72
C ASP A 88 -19.45 12.29 28.35
N ASN A 89 -19.14 11.42 27.41
CA ASN A 89 -17.78 11.23 26.85
C ASN A 89 -17.43 12.18 25.71
N LEU A 90 -18.35 13.03 25.24
CA LEU A 90 -18.08 14.02 24.19
C LEU A 90 -17.12 15.11 24.66
N GLY A 91 -16.13 15.45 23.84
CA GLY A 91 -15.29 16.64 24.05
C GLY A 91 -16.05 17.96 23.87
N SER A 92 -15.45 19.08 24.29
CA SER A 92 -16.08 20.41 24.28
C SER A 92 -16.59 20.83 22.89
N ASP A 93 -15.83 20.56 21.83
CA ASP A 93 -16.20 20.93 20.46
C ASP A 93 -17.35 20.04 19.94
N ALA A 94 -17.33 18.75 20.24
CA ALA A 94 -18.41 17.82 19.89
C ALA A 94 -19.71 18.11 20.67
N LEU A 95 -19.61 18.54 21.94
CA LEU A 95 -20.76 19.02 22.72
C LEU A 95 -21.34 20.32 22.10
N SER A 96 -20.50 21.22 21.65
CA SER A 96 -20.92 22.46 20.95
C SER A 96 -21.61 22.13 19.63
N ALA A 97 -21.08 21.18 18.85
CA ALA A 97 -21.68 20.69 17.62
C ALA A 97 -23.06 20.05 17.87
N ARG A 98 -23.17 19.22 18.91
CA ARG A 98 -24.44 18.64 19.33
C ARG A 98 -25.48 19.70 19.77
N ALA A 99 -25.04 20.70 20.55
CA ALA A 99 -25.91 21.80 20.95
C ALA A 99 -26.42 22.57 19.72
N HIS A 100 -25.58 22.74 18.69
CA HIS A 100 -26.03 23.34 17.45
C HIS A 100 -27.11 22.51 16.75
N CYS A 101 -26.98 21.19 16.67
CA CYS A 101 -28.04 20.31 16.15
C CYS A 101 -29.38 20.51 16.87
N LEU A 102 -29.36 20.50 18.20
CA LEU A 102 -30.55 20.73 19.01
C LEU A 102 -31.19 22.10 18.73
N SER A 103 -30.37 23.13 18.54
CA SER A 103 -30.83 24.50 18.27
C SER A 103 -31.54 24.64 16.91
N VAL A 104 -31.26 23.75 15.94
CA VAL A 104 -31.92 23.70 14.63
C VAL A 104 -33.07 22.68 14.58
N GLY A 105 -33.43 22.11 15.72
CA GLY A 105 -34.57 21.19 15.86
C GLY A 105 -34.27 19.72 15.52
N LEU A 106 -32.99 19.33 15.40
CA LEU A 106 -32.58 17.94 15.20
C LEU A 106 -32.31 17.27 16.56
N GLU A 107 -33.23 16.43 16.98
CA GLU A 107 -33.08 15.64 18.22
C GLU A 107 -32.52 14.26 17.91
N PRO A 108 -31.41 13.84 18.57
CA PRO A 108 -30.85 12.51 18.41
C PRO A 108 -31.79 11.44 18.97
N ARG A 109 -32.08 10.43 18.17
CA ARG A 109 -32.78 9.20 18.59
C ARG A 109 -31.76 8.27 19.26
N ALA A 110 -32.20 7.53 20.29
CA ALA A 110 -31.37 6.49 20.87
C ALA A 110 -31.22 5.32 19.90
N TRP A 111 -30.06 4.70 19.89
CA TRP A 111 -29.78 3.55 19.01
C TRP A 111 -30.79 2.41 19.17
N ASP A 112 -31.19 2.07 20.41
CA ASP A 112 -32.14 0.98 20.67
C ASP A 112 -33.55 1.26 20.11
N GLU A 113 -33.93 2.53 19.94
CA GLU A 113 -35.18 2.93 19.27
C GLU A 113 -35.10 2.72 17.77
N VAL A 114 -33.94 3.06 17.16
CA VAL A 114 -33.71 2.90 15.71
C VAL A 114 -33.64 1.43 15.33
N LEU A 115 -33.04 0.59 16.16
CA LEU A 115 -32.95 -0.84 15.93
C LEU A 115 -34.33 -1.52 15.85
N GLN A 116 -35.36 -0.96 16.53
CA GLN A 116 -36.72 -1.49 16.55
C GLN A 116 -37.62 -0.85 15.46
N ASP A 117 -37.13 0.15 14.77
CA ASP A 117 -37.90 0.90 13.77
C ASP A 117 -37.89 0.18 12.42
N SER A 118 -38.90 -0.68 12.20
CA SER A 118 -39.08 -1.39 10.94
C SER A 118 -39.51 -0.50 9.77
N ALA A 119 -39.88 0.75 10.02
CA ALA A 119 -40.29 1.73 9.02
C ALA A 119 -39.14 2.67 8.61
N LEU A 120 -37.97 2.50 9.18
CA LEU A 120 -36.82 3.34 8.84
C LEU A 120 -36.38 3.11 7.39
N GLU A 121 -36.63 4.10 6.54
CA GLU A 121 -36.15 4.12 5.16
C GLU A 121 -34.95 5.07 5.06
N VAL A 122 -33.83 4.58 4.54
CA VAL A 122 -32.57 5.32 4.42
C VAL A 122 -31.97 5.15 3.02
N ASP A 123 -31.56 6.25 2.42
CA ASP A 123 -30.85 6.28 1.13
C ASP A 123 -29.34 6.30 1.33
N LEU A 124 -28.85 6.85 2.47
CA LEU A 124 -27.44 6.96 2.81
C LEU A 124 -27.23 6.93 4.33
N PHE A 125 -26.31 6.11 4.80
CA PHE A 125 -25.81 6.15 6.16
C PHE A 125 -24.51 6.96 6.25
N ILE A 126 -24.36 7.72 7.35
CA ILE A 126 -23.11 8.41 7.69
C ILE A 126 -22.54 7.76 8.93
N ASP A 127 -21.35 7.17 8.81
CA ASP A 127 -20.58 6.61 9.92
C ASP A 127 -19.74 7.71 10.60
N ALA A 128 -20.21 8.17 11.73
CA ALA A 128 -19.52 9.09 12.64
C ALA A 128 -19.36 8.45 14.05
N LEU A 129 -19.24 7.13 14.12
CA LEU A 129 -19.22 6.36 15.37
C LEU A 129 -17.88 6.47 16.09
N LEU A 130 -16.79 6.08 15.41
CA LEU A 130 -15.44 6.02 15.95
C LEU A 130 -14.49 6.77 15.02
N GLY A 131 -13.46 7.40 15.58
CA GLY A 131 -12.42 8.10 14.83
C GLY A 131 -11.03 7.66 15.28
N LEU A 132 -9.99 8.47 14.99
CA LEU A 132 -8.58 8.19 15.31
C LEU A 132 -8.28 8.03 16.81
N GLY A 133 -9.20 8.37 17.70
CA GLY A 133 -9.00 8.31 19.15
C GLY A 133 -9.18 6.93 19.77
N THR A 134 -9.72 5.96 19.02
CA THR A 134 -9.99 4.62 19.52
C THR A 134 -8.85 3.65 19.23
N SER A 135 -8.63 2.69 20.11
CA SER A 135 -7.66 1.60 19.94
C SER A 135 -8.31 0.28 20.37
N GLY A 136 -7.97 -0.80 19.67
CA GLY A 136 -8.54 -2.12 19.87
C GLY A 136 -9.96 -2.29 19.29
N PRO A 137 -10.54 -3.48 19.44
CA PRO A 137 -11.82 -3.82 18.82
C PRO A 137 -12.96 -2.94 19.37
N PRO A 138 -13.91 -2.54 18.48
CA PRO A 138 -15.11 -1.83 18.90
C PRO A 138 -15.85 -2.59 19.98
N ARG A 139 -16.16 -1.90 21.09
CA ARG A 139 -16.90 -2.47 22.23
C ARG A 139 -18.39 -2.23 22.07
N THR A 140 -19.21 -3.01 22.74
CA THR A 140 -20.67 -2.79 22.80
C THR A 140 -20.97 -1.40 23.37
N PRO A 141 -21.87 -0.59 22.72
CA PRO A 141 -22.79 -0.99 21.65
C PRO A 141 -22.23 -0.91 20.21
N PHE A 142 -21.04 -0.35 19.97
CA PHE A 142 -20.50 -0.05 18.63
C PHE A 142 -20.36 -1.30 17.74
N ASP A 143 -19.90 -2.42 18.29
CA ASP A 143 -19.80 -3.69 17.56
C ASP A 143 -21.16 -4.16 17.00
N ARG A 144 -22.25 -3.97 17.77
CA ARG A 144 -23.61 -4.32 17.35
C ARG A 144 -24.13 -3.37 16.27
N VAL A 145 -23.87 -2.08 16.43
CA VAL A 145 -24.24 -1.04 15.46
C VAL A 145 -23.53 -1.26 14.14
N ILE A 146 -22.22 -1.52 14.15
CA ILE A 146 -21.43 -1.78 12.95
C ILE A 146 -21.94 -3.03 12.21
N ARG A 147 -22.23 -4.11 12.93
CA ARG A 147 -22.78 -5.33 12.33
C ARG A 147 -24.16 -5.09 11.70
N TRP A 148 -25.03 -4.33 12.38
CA TRP A 148 -26.31 -3.94 11.83
C TRP A 148 -26.15 -3.06 10.58
N LEU A 149 -25.29 -2.04 10.64
CA LEU A 149 -25.03 -1.12 9.54
C LEU A 149 -24.53 -1.88 8.28
N ASN A 150 -23.62 -2.82 8.47
CA ASN A 150 -23.11 -3.64 7.36
C ASN A 150 -24.16 -4.59 6.74
N ALA A 151 -25.26 -4.83 7.43
CA ALA A 151 -26.40 -5.62 6.90
C ALA A 151 -27.43 -4.77 6.14
N MET A 152 -27.32 -3.44 6.22
CA MET A 152 -28.26 -2.54 5.52
C MET A 152 -27.92 -2.45 4.03
N PRO A 153 -28.94 -2.31 3.16
CA PRO A 153 -28.75 -2.24 1.70
C PRO A 153 -28.25 -0.87 1.22
N ALA A 154 -28.47 0.19 1.99
CA ALA A 154 -28.04 1.53 1.62
C ALA A 154 -26.53 1.73 1.76
N PRO A 155 -25.88 2.54 0.91
CA PRO A 155 -24.47 2.84 1.01
C PRO A 155 -24.11 3.56 2.31
N VAL A 156 -22.84 3.46 2.69
CA VAL A 156 -22.27 4.11 3.88
C VAL A 156 -21.17 5.08 3.45
N LEU A 157 -21.23 6.32 3.92
CA LEU A 157 -20.12 7.26 3.88
C LEU A 157 -19.51 7.33 5.29
N ALA A 158 -18.22 7.00 5.39
CA ALA A 158 -17.48 7.10 6.64
C ALA A 158 -16.81 8.48 6.77
N LEU A 159 -16.91 9.06 7.96
CA LEU A 159 -16.17 10.27 8.30
C LEU A 159 -14.81 9.88 8.90
N ASP A 160 -13.77 10.43 8.35
CA ASP A 160 -12.37 10.30 8.70
C ASP A 160 -11.78 8.90 8.44
N VAL A 161 -12.23 7.88 9.12
CA VAL A 161 -11.83 6.46 8.95
C VAL A 161 -13.05 5.58 9.22
N PRO A 162 -13.31 4.54 8.43
CA PRO A 162 -14.39 3.58 8.75
C PRO A 162 -14.26 3.06 10.18
N SER A 163 -15.33 3.12 10.95
CA SER A 163 -15.31 2.73 12.36
C SER A 163 -14.91 1.28 12.53
N GLY A 164 -13.84 1.04 13.31
CA GLY A 164 -13.26 -0.29 13.52
C GLY A 164 -12.07 -0.63 12.62
N LEU A 165 -11.73 0.21 11.63
CA LEU A 165 -10.51 0.07 10.84
C LEU A 165 -9.32 0.70 11.57
N HIS A 166 -8.20 -0.03 11.69
CA HIS A 166 -6.98 0.56 12.25
C HIS A 166 -6.37 1.57 11.26
N PRO A 167 -6.21 2.85 11.65
CA PRO A 167 -5.84 3.93 10.74
C PRO A 167 -4.41 3.83 10.16
N ASP A 168 -3.52 3.05 10.79
CA ASP A 168 -2.15 2.88 10.35
C ASP A 168 -1.94 1.51 9.65
N PHE A 169 -2.62 0.46 10.14
CA PHE A 169 -2.40 -0.90 9.65
C PHE A 169 -3.34 -1.32 8.52
N GLY A 170 -4.48 -0.59 8.34
CA GLY A 170 -5.47 -0.93 7.32
C GLY A 170 -6.15 -2.29 7.56
N ARG A 171 -6.24 -2.71 8.82
CA ARG A 171 -6.88 -3.97 9.23
C ARG A 171 -8.01 -3.71 10.22
N PRO A 172 -9.14 -4.41 10.10
CA PRO A 172 -10.16 -4.36 11.12
C PRO A 172 -9.66 -4.97 12.42
N GLU A 173 -9.97 -4.33 13.53
CA GLU A 173 -9.67 -4.82 14.88
C GLU A 173 -10.90 -5.50 15.53
N GLY A 174 -11.79 -6.06 14.74
CA GLY A 174 -13.05 -6.66 15.14
C GLY A 174 -14.13 -6.36 14.10
N GLU A 175 -15.32 -5.98 14.53
CA GLU A 175 -16.33 -5.46 13.61
C GLU A 175 -15.84 -4.12 13.02
N CYS A 176 -16.01 -3.96 11.71
CA CYS A 176 -15.55 -2.78 10.98
C CYS A 176 -16.58 -2.37 9.92
N VAL A 177 -16.86 -1.09 9.84
CA VAL A 177 -17.77 -0.53 8.82
C VAL A 177 -17.20 -0.74 7.43
N ARG A 178 -18.06 -1.21 6.51
CA ARG A 178 -17.76 -1.29 5.07
C ARG A 178 -18.35 -0.05 4.39
N ALA A 179 -17.52 0.96 4.24
CA ALA A 179 -17.95 2.18 3.59
C ALA A 179 -17.90 2.06 2.06
N SER A 180 -18.86 2.65 1.38
CA SER A 180 -18.82 2.87 -0.08
C SER A 180 -17.91 4.05 -0.41
N HIS A 181 -17.82 5.02 0.51
CA HIS A 181 -16.99 6.20 0.40
C HIS A 181 -16.47 6.61 1.78
N THR A 182 -15.26 7.14 1.84
CA THR A 182 -14.68 7.72 3.05
C THR A 182 -14.21 9.14 2.76
N VAL A 183 -14.63 10.10 3.57
CA VAL A 183 -14.06 11.46 3.55
C VAL A 183 -13.08 11.57 4.71
N THR A 184 -11.81 11.64 4.42
CA THR A 184 -10.76 11.74 5.44
C THR A 184 -10.24 13.17 5.57
N PHE A 185 -9.90 13.59 6.78
CA PHE A 185 -9.61 14.98 7.11
C PHE A 185 -8.13 15.22 7.40
N ILE A 186 -7.67 16.46 7.20
CA ILE A 186 -6.30 16.95 7.36
C ILE A 186 -5.37 16.37 6.31
N ALA A 187 -5.23 15.03 6.23
CA ALA A 187 -4.38 14.35 5.25
C ALA A 187 -4.82 12.90 5.05
N ASP A 188 -4.29 12.28 3.98
CA ASP A 188 -4.53 10.87 3.65
C ASP A 188 -3.81 9.95 4.65
N LYS A 189 -4.48 8.89 5.09
CA LYS A 189 -4.00 7.98 6.13
C LYS A 189 -3.49 6.68 5.54
N LEU A 190 -2.38 6.17 6.10
CA LEU A 190 -1.75 4.93 5.63
C LEU A 190 -2.74 3.76 5.61
N GLY A 191 -3.50 3.59 6.69
CA GLY A 191 -4.44 2.47 6.83
C GLY A 191 -5.60 2.48 5.84
N LEU A 192 -5.96 3.64 5.26
CA LEU A 192 -6.98 3.70 4.21
C LEU A 192 -6.47 3.15 2.86
N ARG A 193 -5.15 3.03 2.70
CA ARG A 193 -4.49 2.71 1.42
C ARG A 193 -3.71 1.40 1.45
N CYS A 194 -3.56 0.77 2.60
CA CYS A 194 -2.81 -0.47 2.75
C CYS A 194 -3.66 -1.63 3.27
N GLU A 195 -3.17 -2.84 3.08
CA GLU A 195 -3.77 -4.10 3.53
C GLU A 195 -5.24 -4.23 3.09
N LEU A 196 -6.16 -4.36 4.03
CA LEU A 196 -7.60 -4.43 3.79
C LEU A 196 -8.28 -3.05 3.78
N GLY A 197 -7.53 -1.97 4.06
CA GLY A 197 -8.08 -0.62 4.12
C GLY A 197 -8.93 -0.23 2.90
N PRO A 198 -8.46 -0.45 1.65
CA PRO A 198 -9.26 -0.15 0.47
C PRO A 198 -10.59 -0.90 0.39
N ASP A 199 -10.67 -2.14 0.92
CA ASP A 199 -11.90 -2.96 0.93
C ASP A 199 -12.95 -2.42 1.91
N TYR A 200 -12.51 -1.68 2.95
CA TYR A 200 -13.39 -1.11 3.95
C TYR A 200 -13.65 0.38 3.73
N ALA A 201 -12.71 1.11 3.15
CA ALA A 201 -12.82 2.55 2.95
C ALA A 201 -13.59 2.95 1.68
N GLY A 202 -13.69 2.06 0.70
CA GLY A 202 -14.26 2.39 -0.61
C GLY A 202 -13.48 3.51 -1.32
N ILE A 203 -14.20 4.42 -1.96
CA ILE A 203 -13.60 5.60 -2.60
C ILE A 203 -13.19 6.59 -1.49
N VAL A 204 -11.93 6.99 -1.46
CA VAL A 204 -11.41 7.91 -0.42
C VAL A 204 -11.19 9.29 -1.00
N SER A 205 -11.92 10.28 -0.45
CA SER A 205 -11.73 11.71 -0.68
C SER A 205 -10.95 12.33 0.49
N VAL A 206 -9.98 13.19 0.20
CA VAL A 206 -9.13 13.85 1.20
C VAL A 206 -9.45 15.33 1.24
N SER A 207 -9.73 15.87 2.44
CA SER A 207 -9.88 17.30 2.68
C SER A 207 -8.78 17.79 3.64
N ASP A 208 -8.01 18.80 3.22
CA ASP A 208 -6.98 19.43 4.05
C ASP A 208 -7.54 20.45 5.05
N LEU A 209 -8.86 20.58 5.12
CA LEU A 209 -9.58 21.52 5.97
C LEU A 209 -9.13 22.99 5.82
N GLY A 210 -8.60 23.35 4.63
CA GLY A 210 -8.09 24.71 4.38
C GLY A 210 -6.86 25.02 5.23
N MET A 211 -5.97 24.05 5.39
CA MET A 211 -4.70 24.20 6.10
C MET A 211 -3.85 25.32 5.47
N PRO A 212 -3.22 26.19 6.26
CA PRO A 212 -2.30 27.22 5.76
C PRO A 212 -1.14 26.62 4.97
N ALA A 213 -0.69 27.32 3.92
CA ALA A 213 0.34 26.79 3.00
C ALA A 213 1.70 26.51 3.67
N ASP A 214 2.06 27.28 4.70
CA ASP A 214 3.26 27.08 5.50
C ASP A 214 3.15 25.87 6.43
N ALA A 215 1.96 25.58 6.98
CA ALA A 215 1.68 24.34 7.70
C ALA A 215 1.78 23.14 6.75
N VAL A 216 1.23 23.23 5.53
CA VAL A 216 1.39 22.21 4.49
C VAL A 216 2.86 21.93 4.23
N ALA A 217 3.69 22.98 4.03
CA ALA A 217 5.13 22.81 3.77
C ALA A 217 5.86 22.13 4.93
N GLN A 218 5.51 22.49 6.18
CA GLN A 218 6.08 21.87 7.37
C GLN A 218 5.76 20.38 7.45
N PHE A 219 4.53 19.97 7.17
CA PHE A 219 4.11 18.58 7.24
C PHE A 219 4.52 17.74 6.03
N GLN A 220 4.81 18.35 4.88
CA GLN A 220 5.33 17.64 3.72
C GLN A 220 6.70 16.97 3.97
N ALA A 221 7.50 17.46 4.92
CA ALA A 221 8.75 16.83 5.30
C ALA A 221 8.55 15.52 6.07
N ALA A 222 7.42 15.40 6.78
CA ALA A 222 7.00 14.19 7.49
C ALA A 222 6.14 13.28 6.60
N GLY A 223 5.80 12.11 7.13
CA GLY A 223 4.93 11.16 6.45
C GLY A 223 5.62 10.28 5.40
N ILE A 224 4.91 9.25 5.00
CA ILE A 224 5.40 8.21 4.11
C ILE A 224 5.17 8.64 2.66
N ARG A 225 6.23 8.74 1.88
CA ARG A 225 6.15 9.12 0.47
C ARG A 225 5.47 8.02 -0.36
N ARG A 226 4.47 8.40 -1.15
CA ARG A 226 3.85 7.50 -2.11
C ARG A 226 4.75 7.34 -3.33
N LEU A 227 5.01 6.10 -3.74
CA LEU A 227 5.77 5.81 -4.94
C LEU A 227 4.91 6.11 -6.19
N VAL A 228 5.53 6.80 -7.14
CA VAL A 228 4.94 7.08 -8.44
C VAL A 228 5.84 6.50 -9.53
N ALA A 229 5.27 5.71 -10.41
CA ALA A 229 6.00 5.13 -11.53
C ALA A 229 6.39 6.22 -12.54
N GLN A 230 7.68 6.50 -12.65
CA GLN A 230 8.25 7.53 -13.53
C GLN A 230 8.76 6.89 -14.82
N ALA A 231 8.45 7.50 -15.96
CA ALA A 231 8.97 7.03 -17.24
C ALA A 231 10.50 7.10 -17.27
N LEU A 232 11.13 6.04 -17.79
CA LEU A 232 12.57 6.08 -18.06
C LEU A 232 12.87 7.09 -19.18
N PRO A 233 14.05 7.72 -19.13
CA PRO A 233 14.48 8.62 -20.21
C PRO A 233 14.61 7.87 -21.54
N PRO A 234 14.33 8.53 -22.67
CA PRO A 234 14.49 7.94 -23.97
C PRO A 234 15.94 7.47 -24.20
N ARG A 235 16.08 6.28 -24.78
CA ARG A 235 17.41 5.75 -25.13
C ARG A 235 18.05 6.53 -26.28
N SER A 236 19.37 6.72 -26.23
CA SER A 236 20.13 7.27 -27.33
C SER A 236 19.98 6.40 -28.59
N ARG A 237 19.89 7.04 -29.75
CA ARG A 237 19.87 6.31 -31.06
C ARG A 237 21.15 5.52 -31.32
N ALA A 238 22.27 5.91 -30.71
CA ALA A 238 23.57 5.25 -30.85
C ALA A 238 23.82 4.20 -29.73
N ALA A 239 22.85 3.99 -28.84
CA ALA A 239 23.00 3.07 -27.74
C ALA A 239 23.15 1.62 -28.21
N HIS A 240 23.94 0.85 -27.48
CA HIS A 240 24.09 -0.59 -27.67
C HIS A 240 23.74 -1.36 -26.36
N LYS A 241 23.60 -2.68 -26.46
CA LYS A 241 23.17 -3.51 -25.33
C LYS A 241 24.04 -3.37 -24.08
N GLY A 242 25.33 -3.07 -24.22
CA GLY A 242 26.26 -2.88 -23.11
C GLY A 242 25.98 -1.63 -22.28
N ASP A 243 25.31 -0.61 -22.85
CA ASP A 243 24.99 0.63 -22.16
C ASP A 243 23.86 0.45 -21.11
N PHE A 244 23.15 -0.68 -21.17
CA PHE A 244 22.01 -0.97 -20.30
C PHE A 244 22.30 -2.13 -19.34
N GLY A 245 23.57 -2.43 -19.11
CA GLY A 245 24.06 -3.37 -18.10
C GLY A 245 23.72 -4.84 -18.34
N HIS A 246 24.35 -5.66 -17.52
CA HIS A 246 24.21 -7.11 -17.51
C HIS A 246 23.70 -7.62 -16.17
N VAL A 247 22.52 -8.24 -16.18
CA VAL A 247 21.90 -8.88 -15.01
C VAL A 247 22.23 -10.35 -14.99
N LEU A 248 22.72 -10.86 -13.87
CA LEU A 248 22.84 -12.30 -13.59
C LEU A 248 21.74 -12.74 -12.66
N VAL A 249 20.84 -13.61 -13.13
CA VAL A 249 19.81 -14.26 -12.31
C VAL A 249 20.31 -15.64 -11.89
N ILE A 250 20.31 -15.94 -10.58
CA ILE A 250 20.72 -17.22 -10.02
C ILE A 250 19.52 -17.88 -9.34
N GLY A 251 19.08 -19.02 -9.86
CA GLY A 251 17.93 -19.73 -9.33
C GLY A 251 17.48 -20.91 -10.20
N GLY A 252 16.27 -21.43 -9.95
CA GLY A 252 15.71 -22.53 -10.73
C GLY A 252 16.35 -23.87 -10.42
N ASP A 253 16.30 -24.31 -9.15
CA ASP A 253 16.59 -25.71 -8.75
C ASP A 253 15.59 -26.69 -9.38
N VAL A 254 15.84 -27.97 -9.26
CA VAL A 254 15.00 -29.02 -9.88
C VAL A 254 13.52 -28.85 -9.54
N GLY A 255 12.69 -28.71 -10.58
CA GLY A 255 11.25 -28.45 -10.45
C GLY A 255 10.82 -26.98 -10.32
N MET A 256 11.77 -26.01 -10.21
CA MET A 256 11.48 -24.61 -9.98
C MET A 256 12.05 -23.66 -11.05
N ALA A 257 12.33 -24.18 -12.24
CA ALA A 257 12.91 -23.41 -13.35
C ALA A 257 12.07 -22.19 -13.76
N GLY A 258 10.74 -22.27 -13.63
CA GLY A 258 9.82 -21.20 -14.03
C GLY A 258 10.00 -19.89 -13.26
N ALA A 259 10.30 -19.95 -11.97
CA ALA A 259 10.55 -18.78 -11.13
C ALA A 259 11.76 -17.96 -11.63
N ALA A 260 12.87 -18.65 -11.89
CA ALA A 260 14.09 -18.02 -12.41
C ALA A 260 13.89 -17.48 -13.85
N LEU A 261 13.09 -18.18 -14.68
CA LEU A 261 12.71 -17.71 -16.01
C LEU A 261 11.91 -16.41 -15.97
N LEU A 262 10.89 -16.34 -15.11
CA LEU A 262 10.07 -15.13 -14.93
C LEU A 262 10.92 -13.94 -14.47
N ALA A 263 11.85 -14.14 -13.53
CA ALA A 263 12.79 -13.10 -13.10
C ALA A 263 13.69 -12.63 -14.24
N GLY A 264 14.24 -13.56 -15.02
CA GLY A 264 15.06 -13.24 -16.20
C GLY A 264 14.29 -12.46 -17.27
N GLU A 265 13.06 -12.86 -17.57
CA GLU A 265 12.21 -12.19 -18.54
C GLU A 265 11.80 -10.78 -18.03
N ALA A 266 11.47 -10.64 -16.76
CA ALA A 266 11.15 -9.37 -16.15
C ALA A 266 12.34 -8.39 -16.21
N ALA A 267 13.58 -8.87 -15.99
CA ALA A 267 14.78 -8.06 -16.10
C ALA A 267 14.99 -7.52 -17.53
N LEU A 268 14.76 -8.36 -18.56
CA LEU A 268 14.79 -7.92 -19.97
C LEU A 268 13.72 -6.85 -20.23
N ARG A 269 12.49 -7.08 -19.77
CA ARG A 269 11.36 -6.16 -19.95
C ARG A 269 11.52 -4.86 -19.16
N ALA A 270 12.26 -4.91 -18.05
CA ALA A 270 12.65 -3.72 -17.28
C ALA A 270 13.81 -2.96 -17.91
N GLY A 271 14.36 -3.45 -19.02
CA GLY A 271 15.28 -2.71 -19.86
C GLY A 271 16.75 -3.09 -19.74
N ALA A 272 17.10 -4.15 -19.01
CA ALA A 272 18.47 -4.67 -19.00
C ALA A 272 18.95 -5.01 -20.42
N GLY A 273 20.19 -4.64 -20.74
CA GLY A 273 20.77 -4.89 -22.06
C GLY A 273 21.16 -6.34 -22.29
N LEU A 274 21.58 -7.01 -21.24
CA LEU A 274 21.94 -8.44 -21.24
C LEU A 274 21.42 -9.10 -19.96
N VAL A 275 20.89 -10.32 -20.07
CA VAL A 275 20.48 -11.14 -18.94
C VAL A 275 21.03 -12.55 -19.08
N THR A 276 21.82 -12.97 -18.08
CA THR A 276 22.24 -14.37 -17.94
C THR A 276 21.41 -15.04 -16.84
N LEU A 277 20.87 -16.21 -17.14
CA LEU A 277 20.20 -17.05 -16.16
C LEU A 277 21.10 -18.25 -15.82
N ALA A 278 21.64 -18.28 -14.61
CA ALA A 278 22.36 -19.42 -14.03
C ALA A 278 21.37 -20.32 -13.29
N THR A 279 21.13 -21.50 -13.83
CA THR A 279 20.11 -22.45 -13.34
C THR A 279 20.67 -23.85 -13.22
N HIS A 280 19.94 -24.75 -12.57
CA HIS A 280 20.34 -26.15 -12.50
C HIS A 280 20.51 -26.74 -13.90
N PRO A 281 21.56 -27.56 -14.18
CA PRO A 281 21.85 -28.08 -15.53
C PRO A 281 20.69 -28.82 -16.20
N HIS A 282 19.84 -29.47 -15.38
CA HIS A 282 18.66 -30.21 -15.84
C HIS A 282 17.68 -29.35 -16.68
N HIS A 283 17.66 -28.05 -16.48
CA HIS A 283 16.71 -27.14 -17.11
C HIS A 283 17.30 -26.31 -18.26
N ALA A 284 18.62 -26.18 -18.34
CA ALA A 284 19.28 -25.22 -19.20
C ALA A 284 18.90 -25.33 -20.68
N SER A 285 18.83 -26.54 -21.25
CA SER A 285 18.48 -26.74 -22.65
C SER A 285 17.01 -26.38 -22.95
N ALA A 286 16.08 -26.76 -22.08
CA ALA A 286 14.66 -26.45 -22.24
C ALA A 286 14.37 -24.96 -22.17
N LEU A 287 14.95 -24.27 -21.21
CA LEU A 287 14.76 -22.83 -21.02
C LEU A 287 15.34 -22.01 -22.19
N SER A 288 16.44 -22.43 -22.80
CA SER A 288 17.05 -21.77 -23.96
C SER A 288 16.14 -21.76 -25.19
N VAL A 289 15.25 -22.75 -25.30
CA VAL A 289 14.27 -22.81 -26.42
C VAL A 289 13.06 -21.92 -26.11
N TYR A 290 12.68 -21.84 -24.83
CA TYR A 290 11.49 -21.07 -24.41
C TYR A 290 11.70 -19.56 -24.54
N ARG A 291 12.88 -19.03 -24.16
CA ARG A 291 13.19 -17.59 -24.21
C ARG A 291 14.60 -17.40 -24.78
N PRO A 292 14.73 -17.26 -26.13
CA PRO A 292 16.04 -17.19 -26.79
C PRO A 292 16.83 -15.90 -26.49
N GLU A 293 16.18 -14.85 -25.99
CA GLU A 293 16.86 -13.60 -25.59
C GLU A 293 17.66 -13.75 -24.29
N LEU A 294 17.39 -14.78 -23.47
CA LEU A 294 18.12 -15.07 -22.24
C LEU A 294 19.37 -15.93 -22.54
N MET A 295 20.49 -15.56 -21.97
CA MET A 295 21.70 -16.37 -22.00
C MET A 295 21.66 -17.45 -20.88
N ILE A 296 21.13 -18.62 -21.19
CA ILE A 296 20.96 -19.68 -20.19
C ILE A 296 22.29 -20.40 -19.95
N ARG A 297 22.64 -20.64 -18.68
CA ARG A 297 23.81 -21.38 -18.22
C ARG A 297 23.40 -22.44 -17.20
N GLY A 298 23.65 -23.70 -17.54
CA GLY A 298 23.54 -24.79 -16.58
C GLY A 298 24.77 -24.78 -15.66
N VAL A 299 24.54 -24.59 -14.36
CA VAL A 299 25.58 -24.46 -13.33
C VAL A 299 25.46 -25.66 -12.38
N SER A 300 26.45 -26.52 -12.37
CA SER A 300 26.47 -27.71 -11.50
C SER A 300 26.97 -27.43 -10.08
N ASP A 301 27.82 -26.43 -9.93
CA ASP A 301 28.47 -26.07 -8.68
C ASP A 301 28.88 -24.59 -8.65
N ALA A 302 29.27 -24.10 -7.47
CA ALA A 302 29.61 -22.70 -7.24
C ALA A 302 30.84 -22.21 -8.02
N ALA A 303 31.74 -23.09 -8.44
CA ALA A 303 32.94 -22.69 -9.20
C ALA A 303 32.56 -22.14 -10.58
N MET A 304 31.49 -22.65 -11.17
CA MET A 304 30.97 -22.18 -12.45
C MET A 304 30.34 -20.77 -12.39
N LEU A 305 30.00 -20.26 -11.20
CA LEU A 305 29.44 -18.93 -11.04
C LEU A 305 30.48 -17.81 -11.16
N ALA A 306 31.72 -18.05 -10.75
CA ALA A 306 32.72 -16.98 -10.67
C ALA A 306 32.84 -16.17 -11.97
N PRO A 307 33.04 -16.77 -13.16
CA PRO A 307 33.14 -16.02 -14.41
C PRO A 307 31.82 -15.39 -14.86
N LEU A 308 30.67 -15.81 -14.33
CA LEU A 308 29.36 -15.18 -14.59
C LEU A 308 29.18 -13.94 -13.71
N ILE A 309 29.56 -14.02 -12.45
CA ILE A 309 29.52 -12.90 -11.48
C ILE A 309 30.45 -11.77 -11.95
N GLU A 310 31.69 -12.09 -12.36
CA GLU A 310 32.66 -11.09 -12.85
C GLU A 310 32.15 -10.25 -14.05
N ARG A 311 31.23 -10.81 -14.84
CA ARG A 311 30.67 -10.13 -16.01
C ARG A 311 29.36 -9.41 -15.73
N ALA A 312 28.77 -9.62 -14.56
CA ALA A 312 27.50 -9.04 -14.18
C ALA A 312 27.68 -7.70 -13.48
N ASP A 313 26.81 -6.73 -13.83
CA ASP A 313 26.72 -5.45 -13.14
C ASP A 313 25.81 -5.55 -11.91
N VAL A 314 24.87 -6.52 -11.89
CA VAL A 314 23.98 -6.82 -10.77
C VAL A 314 23.68 -8.32 -10.72
N VAL A 315 23.49 -8.85 -9.51
CA VAL A 315 23.11 -10.25 -9.28
C VAL A 315 21.76 -10.32 -8.58
N ALA A 316 20.79 -10.99 -9.20
CA ALA A 316 19.51 -11.36 -8.59
C ALA A 316 19.57 -12.84 -8.18
N ILE A 317 19.33 -13.16 -6.90
CA ILE A 317 19.39 -14.53 -6.40
C ILE A 317 18.15 -14.86 -5.56
N GLY A 318 17.61 -16.08 -5.78
CA GLY A 318 16.54 -16.59 -4.94
C GLY A 318 15.33 -17.14 -5.66
N PRO A 319 14.89 -16.59 -6.81
CA PRO A 319 13.75 -17.14 -7.57
C PRO A 319 13.92 -18.64 -7.87
N GLY A 320 13.09 -19.47 -7.21
CA GLY A 320 13.18 -20.92 -7.35
C GLY A 320 14.54 -21.53 -7.01
N LEU A 321 15.33 -20.89 -6.15
CA LEU A 321 16.66 -21.39 -5.77
C LEU A 321 16.57 -22.70 -4.97
N GLY A 322 15.53 -22.87 -4.16
CA GLY A 322 15.40 -24.00 -3.25
C GLY A 322 16.35 -23.96 -2.05
N GLN A 323 16.45 -25.09 -1.37
CA GLN A 323 17.29 -25.25 -0.16
C GLN A 323 18.14 -26.52 -0.22
N SER A 324 18.38 -27.06 -1.41
CA SER A 324 19.23 -28.23 -1.65
C SER A 324 20.71 -27.92 -1.37
N ALA A 325 21.57 -28.93 -1.40
CA ALA A 325 23.01 -28.72 -1.29
C ALA A 325 23.54 -27.83 -2.43
N TRP A 326 23.01 -27.96 -3.65
CA TRP A 326 23.30 -27.10 -4.79
C TRP A 326 22.94 -25.63 -4.48
N SER A 327 21.75 -25.38 -3.96
CA SER A 327 21.27 -24.04 -3.62
C SER A 327 22.16 -23.37 -2.56
N ILE A 328 22.52 -24.13 -1.52
CA ILE A 328 23.36 -23.63 -0.40
C ILE A 328 24.76 -23.28 -0.93
N ASP A 329 25.36 -24.13 -1.78
CA ASP A 329 26.67 -23.89 -2.38
C ASP A 329 26.68 -22.61 -3.22
N LEU A 330 25.68 -22.43 -4.12
CA LEU A 330 25.55 -21.22 -4.92
C LEU A 330 25.32 -19.96 -4.07
N PHE A 331 24.45 -20.04 -3.05
CA PHE A 331 24.20 -18.92 -2.14
C PHE A 331 25.49 -18.51 -1.38
N GLN A 332 26.23 -19.47 -0.85
CA GLN A 332 27.49 -19.18 -0.12
C GLN A 332 28.54 -18.52 -1.00
N ARG A 333 28.62 -18.90 -2.28
CA ARG A 333 29.50 -18.28 -3.25
C ARG A 333 29.10 -16.85 -3.62
N THR A 334 27.77 -16.61 -3.65
CA THR A 334 27.23 -15.32 -4.10
C THR A 334 27.15 -14.30 -2.98
N ILE A 335 26.89 -14.75 -1.74
CA ILE A 335 26.76 -13.81 -0.63
C ILE A 335 28.09 -13.17 -0.27
N GLY A 336 28.17 -11.83 -0.31
CA GLY A 336 29.38 -11.07 -0.02
C GLY A 336 30.24 -10.70 -1.23
N ILE A 337 29.71 -10.82 -2.45
CA ILE A 337 30.30 -10.23 -3.66
C ILE A 337 30.24 -8.69 -3.63
N GLU A 338 31.01 -8.03 -4.46
CA GLU A 338 31.04 -6.56 -4.57
C GLU A 338 29.86 -5.99 -5.38
N GLN A 339 29.36 -6.76 -6.34
CA GLN A 339 28.25 -6.34 -7.18
C GLN A 339 26.97 -6.10 -6.37
N PRO A 340 26.15 -5.11 -6.76
CA PRO A 340 24.81 -4.94 -6.21
C PRO A 340 23.98 -6.22 -6.33
N MET A 341 23.17 -6.49 -5.31
CA MET A 341 22.37 -7.71 -5.25
C MET A 341 20.88 -7.43 -5.07
N VAL A 342 20.04 -8.25 -5.68
CA VAL A 342 18.60 -8.38 -5.33
C VAL A 342 18.40 -9.78 -4.77
N ILE A 343 17.97 -9.86 -3.52
CA ILE A 343 17.86 -11.12 -2.76
C ILE A 343 16.39 -11.37 -2.44
N ASP A 344 15.84 -12.48 -2.93
CA ASP A 344 14.42 -12.84 -2.79
C ASP A 344 14.22 -14.29 -2.37
N ALA A 345 13.03 -14.65 -2.01
CA ALA A 345 12.53 -16.02 -1.86
C ALA A 345 13.47 -16.94 -1.05
N ASP A 346 13.93 -18.05 -1.65
CA ASP A 346 14.76 -19.03 -0.94
C ASP A 346 16.12 -18.47 -0.50
N ALA A 347 16.67 -17.48 -1.19
CA ALA A 347 17.90 -16.82 -0.75
C ALA A 347 17.69 -16.01 0.54
N LEU A 348 16.52 -15.42 0.76
CA LEU A 348 16.15 -14.79 2.04
C LEU A 348 16.04 -15.83 3.16
N ASN A 349 15.50 -17.02 2.86
CA ASN A 349 15.42 -18.12 3.82
C ASN A 349 16.83 -18.60 4.22
N LEU A 350 17.78 -18.63 3.29
CA LEU A 350 19.18 -18.98 3.57
C LEU A 350 19.89 -17.86 4.35
N LEU A 351 19.64 -16.59 4.00
CA LEU A 351 20.17 -15.43 4.73
C LEU A 351 19.67 -15.38 6.18
N ALA A 352 18.44 -15.76 6.44
CA ALA A 352 17.88 -15.82 7.79
C ALA A 352 18.62 -16.80 8.71
N ARG A 353 19.27 -17.85 8.17
CA ARG A 353 20.07 -18.81 8.96
C ARG A 353 21.40 -18.24 9.44
N ALA A 354 21.95 -17.23 8.74
CA ALA A 354 23.20 -16.57 9.08
C ALA A 354 23.10 -15.06 8.76
N PRO A 355 22.32 -14.31 9.57
CA PRO A 355 22.07 -12.89 9.32
C PRO A 355 23.35 -12.06 9.33
N ARG A 356 23.46 -11.13 8.40
CA ARG A 356 24.58 -10.18 8.29
C ARG A 356 24.15 -8.90 7.58
N PRO A 357 24.85 -7.77 7.77
CA PRO A 357 24.62 -6.56 6.96
C PRO A 357 24.85 -6.82 5.47
N MET A 358 23.97 -6.25 4.63
CA MET A 358 23.95 -6.44 3.18
C MET A 358 23.96 -5.11 2.43
N ARG A 359 24.91 -4.22 2.72
CA ARG A 359 24.91 -2.80 2.32
C ARG A 359 24.72 -2.52 0.83
N SER A 360 25.14 -3.42 -0.04
CA SER A 360 24.98 -3.32 -1.50
C SER A 360 23.84 -4.22 -2.01
N ALA A 361 22.76 -4.38 -1.22
CA ALA A 361 21.67 -5.26 -1.61
C ALA A 361 20.30 -4.60 -1.44
N ILE A 362 19.33 -5.17 -2.17
CA ILE A 362 17.90 -4.99 -2.00
C ILE A 362 17.33 -6.32 -1.54
N LEU A 363 16.70 -6.36 -0.37
CA LEU A 363 15.95 -7.54 0.10
C LEU A 363 14.47 -7.35 -0.19
N THR A 364 13.81 -8.39 -0.72
CA THR A 364 12.39 -8.32 -1.13
C THR A 364 11.50 -9.30 -0.35
N PRO A 365 11.49 -9.29 1.01
CA PRO A 365 10.72 -10.24 1.77
C PRO A 365 9.19 -10.00 1.67
N HIS A 366 8.43 -11.08 1.60
CA HIS A 366 7.02 -11.08 1.97
C HIS A 366 6.88 -11.18 3.52
N PRO A 367 5.69 -10.93 4.14
CA PRO A 367 5.59 -10.86 5.60
C PRO A 367 6.12 -12.09 6.35
N LYS A 368 5.95 -13.31 5.81
CA LYS A 368 6.46 -14.53 6.46
C LYS A 368 7.99 -14.66 6.34
N GLU A 369 8.59 -14.18 5.26
CA GLU A 369 10.06 -14.10 5.09
C GLU A 369 10.63 -13.03 6.03
N ALA A 370 9.97 -11.87 6.14
CA ALA A 370 10.34 -10.82 7.08
C ALA A 370 10.36 -11.33 8.53
N ALA A 371 9.33 -12.06 8.95
CA ALA A 371 9.29 -12.66 10.28
C ALA A 371 10.46 -13.62 10.52
N ARG A 372 10.85 -14.45 9.53
CA ARG A 372 12.05 -15.32 9.63
C ARG A 372 13.35 -14.53 9.69
N LEU A 373 13.48 -13.49 8.86
CA LEU A 373 14.67 -12.62 8.84
C LEU A 373 14.87 -11.89 10.17
N LEU A 374 13.79 -11.59 10.89
CA LEU A 374 13.82 -10.96 12.22
C LEU A 374 13.84 -11.97 13.38
N ASP A 375 13.79 -13.28 13.08
CA ASP A 375 13.68 -14.36 14.07
C ASP A 375 12.39 -14.23 14.92
N HIS A 376 11.33 -13.73 14.31
CA HIS A 376 10.01 -13.63 14.92
C HIS A 376 9.17 -14.88 14.58
N GLY A 377 8.50 -15.45 15.58
CA GLY A 377 7.65 -16.63 15.38
C GLY A 377 6.34 -16.35 14.65
N VAL A 378 5.91 -15.08 14.58
CA VAL A 378 4.64 -14.64 13.99
C VAL A 378 4.86 -13.41 13.10
N VAL A 379 3.92 -13.18 12.19
CA VAL A 379 3.89 -11.97 11.37
C VAL A 379 3.35 -10.82 12.21
N ASP A 380 4.14 -9.75 12.35
CA ASP A 380 3.74 -8.53 13.04
C ASP A 380 2.80 -7.71 12.13
N PRO A 381 1.64 -7.23 12.63
CA PRO A 381 0.76 -6.35 11.89
C PRO A 381 1.33 -4.95 11.65
N ASP A 382 2.25 -4.48 12.51
CA ASP A 382 2.95 -3.20 12.32
C ASP A 382 4.05 -3.34 11.26
N ARG A 383 3.66 -3.15 10.02
CA ARG A 383 4.55 -3.29 8.87
C ARG A 383 5.64 -2.21 8.80
N LEU A 384 5.41 -1.03 9.37
CA LEU A 384 6.44 0.02 9.45
C LEU A 384 7.52 -0.37 10.44
N ALA A 385 7.14 -0.82 11.65
CA ALA A 385 8.10 -1.32 12.62
C ALA A 385 8.91 -2.53 12.09
N VAL A 386 8.26 -3.44 11.35
CA VAL A 386 8.95 -4.56 10.67
C VAL A 386 9.94 -4.05 9.63
N LEU A 387 9.55 -3.05 8.83
CA LEU A 387 10.41 -2.47 7.79
C LEU A 387 11.66 -1.84 8.40
N ASP A 388 11.49 -1.02 9.45
CA ASP A 388 12.58 -0.35 10.17
C ASP A 388 13.52 -1.37 10.84
N ALA A 389 12.96 -2.41 11.47
CA ALA A 389 13.76 -3.48 12.10
C ALA A 389 14.59 -4.26 11.08
N LEU A 390 14.03 -4.55 9.90
CA LEU A 390 14.76 -5.18 8.80
C LEU A 390 15.91 -4.29 8.30
N GLN A 391 15.63 -3.01 8.09
CA GLN A 391 16.63 -2.04 7.64
C GLN A 391 17.77 -1.91 8.66
N ALA A 392 17.45 -1.77 9.95
CA ALA A 392 18.44 -1.70 11.01
C ALA A 392 19.32 -2.96 11.09
N ARG A 393 18.72 -4.15 10.92
CA ARG A 393 19.43 -5.44 10.98
C ARG A 393 20.34 -5.69 9.78
N TYR A 394 19.83 -5.42 8.57
CA TYR A 394 20.52 -5.77 7.32
C TYR A 394 21.27 -4.59 6.67
N GLN A 395 21.01 -3.36 7.08
CA GLN A 395 21.67 -2.11 6.62
C GLN A 395 21.64 -1.99 5.08
N CYS A 396 20.50 -2.27 4.47
CA CYS A 396 20.31 -2.27 3.02
C CYS A 396 18.92 -1.75 2.66
N VAL A 397 18.63 -1.64 1.37
CA VAL A 397 17.28 -1.33 0.89
C VAL A 397 16.36 -2.51 1.15
N ILE A 398 15.19 -2.25 1.73
CA ILE A 398 14.18 -3.27 2.04
C ILE A 398 12.92 -3.01 1.22
N VAL A 399 12.42 -4.03 0.55
CA VAL A 399 11.12 -4.05 -0.13
C VAL A 399 10.21 -5.04 0.59
N LEU A 400 9.40 -4.58 1.53
CA LEU A 400 8.44 -5.41 2.26
C LEU A 400 7.17 -5.59 1.44
N LYS A 401 7.06 -6.74 0.76
CA LYS A 401 5.94 -7.09 -0.13
C LYS A 401 4.61 -7.19 0.62
N GLY A 402 3.50 -6.92 -0.06
CA GLY A 402 2.12 -7.04 0.44
C GLY A 402 1.17 -6.08 -0.28
N ALA A 403 -0.10 -6.08 0.12
CA ALA A 403 -1.04 -5.05 -0.30
C ALA A 403 -0.54 -3.68 0.21
N ALA A 404 -0.20 -2.78 -0.69
CA ALA A 404 0.66 -1.62 -0.47
C ALA A 404 2.10 -2.04 -0.04
N THR A 405 2.94 -2.38 -1.01
CA THR A 405 4.36 -2.71 -0.77
C THR A 405 5.09 -1.51 -0.20
N LEU A 406 5.82 -1.72 0.90
CA LEU A 406 6.66 -0.71 1.55
C LEU A 406 8.12 -0.84 1.08
N VAL A 407 8.78 0.31 0.91
CA VAL A 407 10.22 0.36 0.58
C VAL A 407 10.92 1.25 1.59
N HIS A 408 12.01 0.79 2.19
CA HIS A 408 12.90 1.60 3.02
C HIS A 408 14.21 1.83 2.28
N ASP A 409 14.56 3.08 2.02
CA ASP A 409 15.75 3.46 1.25
C ASP A 409 17.04 3.59 2.07
N GLY A 410 16.93 3.42 3.38
CA GLY A 410 18.00 3.64 4.36
C GLY A 410 17.76 4.89 5.21
N GLU A 411 16.93 5.83 4.74
CA GLU A 411 16.60 7.09 5.43
C GLU A 411 15.11 7.17 5.78
N ALA A 412 14.22 6.78 4.86
CA ALA A 412 12.78 6.92 5.03
C ALA A 412 11.98 5.78 4.38
N ALA A 413 10.76 5.59 4.88
CA ALA A 413 9.79 4.68 4.28
C ALA A 413 9.07 5.31 3.09
N MET A 414 8.81 4.49 2.08
CA MET A 414 7.97 4.79 0.92
C MET A 414 6.90 3.71 0.77
N VAL A 415 5.78 4.03 0.13
CA VAL A 415 4.68 3.09 -0.08
C VAL A 415 4.22 3.09 -1.53
N ASN A 416 4.00 1.90 -2.08
CA ASN A 416 3.31 1.73 -3.35
C ASN A 416 1.86 1.35 -3.11
N THR A 417 0.93 2.17 -3.59
CA THR A 417 -0.51 1.92 -3.50
C THR A 417 -1.12 1.45 -4.83
N LEU A 418 -0.28 1.21 -5.84
CA LEU A 418 -0.70 0.65 -7.13
C LEU A 418 -0.64 -0.87 -7.10
N GLY A 419 -1.55 -1.49 -7.81
CA GLY A 419 -1.65 -2.94 -7.94
C GLY A 419 -3.10 -3.39 -8.09
N SER A 420 -3.32 -4.68 -7.94
CA SER A 420 -4.64 -5.32 -7.94
C SER A 420 -4.60 -6.58 -7.08
N PRO A 421 -5.72 -6.99 -6.46
CA PRO A 421 -5.85 -8.30 -5.82
C PRO A 421 -5.46 -9.49 -6.71
N GLY A 422 -5.60 -9.38 -8.03
CA GLY A 422 -5.16 -10.40 -8.98
C GLY A 422 -3.65 -10.68 -8.96
N MET A 423 -2.86 -9.77 -8.39
CA MET A 423 -1.41 -10.00 -8.18
C MET A 423 -1.12 -11.01 -7.04
N ALA A 424 -2.12 -11.48 -6.31
CA ALA A 424 -1.97 -12.54 -5.33
C ALA A 424 -1.86 -13.93 -5.99
N SER A 425 -0.96 -14.07 -6.96
CA SER A 425 -0.72 -15.30 -7.72
C SER A 425 0.77 -15.65 -7.79
N ALA A 426 1.07 -16.90 -8.15
CA ALA A 426 2.45 -17.40 -8.24
C ALA A 426 3.27 -16.63 -9.28
N GLY A 427 4.55 -16.41 -9.00
CA GLY A 427 5.49 -15.76 -9.91
C GLY A 427 5.54 -14.24 -9.85
N MET A 428 4.61 -13.59 -9.13
CA MET A 428 4.59 -12.11 -9.01
C MET A 428 5.83 -11.57 -8.28
N GLY A 429 6.30 -12.27 -7.23
CA GLY A 429 7.56 -11.94 -6.54
C GLY A 429 8.77 -12.08 -7.47
N ASP A 430 8.81 -13.17 -8.23
CA ASP A 430 9.89 -13.42 -9.20
C ASP A 430 9.94 -12.33 -10.28
N ALA A 431 8.77 -11.93 -10.79
CA ALA A 431 8.65 -10.81 -11.73
C ALA A 431 9.14 -9.47 -11.14
N LEU A 432 8.79 -9.20 -9.87
CA LEU A 432 9.27 -8.01 -9.16
C LEU A 432 10.79 -8.04 -8.98
N THR A 433 11.36 -9.16 -8.58
CA THR A 433 12.80 -9.35 -8.41
C THR A 433 13.55 -9.06 -9.71
N GLY A 434 13.07 -9.61 -10.82
CA GLY A 434 13.64 -9.32 -12.14
C GLY A 434 13.47 -7.87 -12.57
N CYS A 435 12.30 -7.28 -12.32
CA CYS A 435 12.04 -5.86 -12.61
C CYS A 435 13.01 -4.95 -11.88
N ILE A 436 13.19 -5.15 -10.57
CA ILE A 436 14.15 -4.39 -9.75
C ILE A 436 15.57 -4.57 -10.29
N ALA A 437 16.01 -5.81 -10.53
CA ALA A 437 17.35 -6.08 -11.03
C ALA A 437 17.62 -5.41 -12.39
N GLY A 438 16.64 -5.40 -13.30
CA GLY A 438 16.73 -4.71 -14.59
C GLY A 438 16.78 -3.18 -14.47
N LEU A 439 16.29 -2.61 -13.37
CA LEU A 439 16.38 -1.19 -13.08
C LEU A 439 17.65 -0.80 -12.33
N VAL A 440 18.23 -1.68 -11.52
CA VAL A 440 19.52 -1.41 -10.83
C VAL A 440 20.61 -1.03 -11.82
N VAL A 441 20.64 -1.62 -13.00
CA VAL A 441 21.64 -1.30 -14.06
C VAL A 441 21.34 -0.01 -14.85
N GLN A 442 20.26 0.69 -14.52
CA GLN A 442 19.79 1.88 -15.25
C GLN A 442 19.56 3.08 -14.34
N MET A 443 19.69 2.91 -13.02
CA MET A 443 19.42 3.96 -12.03
C MET A 443 20.65 4.21 -11.15
N ASP A 444 20.74 5.43 -10.61
CA ASP A 444 21.92 5.87 -9.86
C ASP A 444 21.99 5.23 -8.47
N THR A 445 20.85 4.87 -7.87
CA THR A 445 20.80 4.30 -6.53
C THR A 445 19.96 3.02 -6.47
N LEU A 446 20.30 2.13 -5.52
CA LEU A 446 19.51 0.93 -5.24
C LEU A 446 18.09 1.29 -4.73
N ALA A 447 17.97 2.39 -4.02
CA ALA A 447 16.70 2.88 -3.50
C ALA A 447 15.76 3.31 -4.62
N ASP A 448 16.27 4.05 -5.63
CA ASP A 448 15.47 4.44 -6.80
C ASP A 448 15.06 3.20 -7.61
N ALA A 449 15.99 2.28 -7.83
CA ALA A 449 15.70 1.03 -8.55
C ALA A 449 14.62 0.19 -7.84
N ALA A 450 14.69 0.07 -6.52
CA ALA A 450 13.70 -0.63 -5.72
C ALA A 450 12.33 0.08 -5.78
N GLY A 451 12.30 1.39 -5.54
CA GLY A 451 11.08 2.19 -5.55
C GLY A 451 10.40 2.19 -6.93
N GLN A 452 11.16 2.43 -8.00
CA GLN A 452 10.63 2.40 -9.36
C GLN A 452 10.25 0.98 -9.80
N GLY A 453 11.01 -0.04 -9.41
CA GLY A 453 10.66 -1.44 -9.67
C GLY A 453 9.31 -1.82 -9.08
N VAL A 454 9.08 -1.45 -7.82
CA VAL A 454 7.80 -1.67 -7.13
C VAL A 454 6.66 -0.88 -7.80
N ALA A 455 6.87 0.40 -8.12
CA ALA A 455 5.86 1.26 -8.74
C ALA A 455 5.46 0.77 -10.14
N HIS A 456 6.44 0.42 -10.99
CA HIS A 456 6.18 -0.09 -12.34
C HIS A 456 5.53 -1.47 -12.34
N HIS A 457 5.96 -2.36 -11.44
CA HIS A 457 5.35 -3.67 -11.25
C HIS A 457 3.89 -3.55 -10.82
N GLY A 458 3.60 -2.67 -9.85
CA GLY A 458 2.23 -2.40 -9.40
C GLY A 458 1.36 -1.80 -10.51
N ARG A 459 1.87 -0.81 -11.26
CA ARG A 459 1.15 -0.20 -12.41
C ARG A 459 0.87 -1.23 -13.51
N ALA A 460 1.85 -2.04 -13.86
CA ALA A 460 1.68 -3.11 -14.84
C ALA A 460 0.66 -4.16 -14.39
N GLY A 461 0.63 -4.48 -13.08
CA GLY A 461 -0.36 -5.35 -12.47
C GLY A 461 -1.78 -4.76 -12.53
N ALA A 462 -1.94 -3.48 -12.22
CA ALA A 462 -3.24 -2.80 -12.34
C ALA A 462 -3.77 -2.82 -13.78
N TRP A 463 -2.91 -2.57 -14.78
CA TRP A 463 -3.30 -2.65 -16.19
C TRP A 463 -3.65 -4.08 -16.62
N ALA A 464 -2.90 -5.09 -16.15
CA ALA A 464 -3.21 -6.48 -16.44
C ALA A 464 -4.58 -6.88 -15.88
N ALA A 465 -4.89 -6.49 -14.64
CA ALA A 465 -6.16 -6.76 -14.01
C ALA A 465 -7.34 -6.06 -14.72
N ALA A 466 -7.15 -4.80 -15.12
CA ALA A 466 -8.18 -4.06 -15.84
C ALA A 466 -8.50 -4.65 -17.22
N GLU A 467 -7.52 -5.26 -17.89
CA GLU A 467 -7.68 -5.84 -19.24
C GLU A 467 -8.15 -7.29 -19.20
N LEU A 468 -7.64 -8.12 -18.28
CA LEU A 468 -7.83 -9.58 -18.24
C LEU A 468 -8.77 -10.04 -17.12
N GLY A 469 -9.10 -9.15 -16.18
CA GLY A 469 -9.74 -9.49 -14.93
C GLY A 469 -8.77 -10.05 -13.89
N GLU A 470 -9.08 -9.87 -12.61
CA GLU A 470 -8.21 -10.24 -11.50
C GLU A 470 -7.95 -11.74 -11.38
N ALA A 471 -9.00 -12.55 -11.61
CA ALA A 471 -8.93 -14.00 -11.45
C ALA A 471 -8.12 -14.71 -12.53
N GLY A 472 -7.97 -14.11 -13.71
CA GLY A 472 -7.33 -14.73 -14.88
C GLY A 472 -5.90 -14.27 -15.14
N MET A 473 -5.42 -13.22 -14.47
CA MET A 473 -4.11 -12.66 -14.74
C MET A 473 -2.96 -13.51 -14.16
N LEU A 474 -1.86 -13.57 -14.90
CA LEU A 474 -0.63 -14.30 -14.56
C LEU A 474 0.55 -13.33 -14.42
N ALA A 475 1.63 -13.78 -13.79
CA ALA A 475 2.87 -13.00 -13.69
C ALA A 475 3.44 -12.62 -15.06
N SER A 476 3.31 -13.47 -16.07
CA SER A 476 3.71 -13.17 -17.45
C SER A 476 2.93 -12.00 -18.06
N ASP A 477 1.66 -11.81 -17.69
CA ASP A 477 0.86 -10.69 -18.17
C ASP A 477 1.37 -9.36 -17.61
N VAL A 478 1.79 -9.36 -16.34
CA VAL A 478 2.45 -8.20 -15.72
C VAL A 478 3.79 -7.93 -16.39
N ILE A 479 4.62 -8.96 -16.60
CA ILE A 479 5.93 -8.85 -17.27
C ILE A 479 5.77 -8.23 -18.68
N HIS A 480 4.79 -8.65 -19.45
CA HIS A 480 4.53 -8.11 -20.79
C HIS A 480 4.20 -6.61 -20.78
N ARG A 481 3.62 -6.10 -19.69
CA ARG A 481 3.24 -4.69 -19.54
C ARG A 481 4.32 -3.81 -18.90
N LEU A 482 5.39 -4.40 -18.35
CA LEU A 482 6.49 -3.64 -17.74
C LEU A 482 7.11 -2.64 -18.73
N GLY A 483 7.42 -3.06 -19.96
CA GLY A 483 8.02 -2.18 -20.95
C GLY A 483 7.15 -0.95 -21.26
N ARG A 484 5.82 -1.14 -21.37
CA ARG A 484 4.87 -0.04 -21.52
C ARG A 484 4.85 0.86 -20.29
N SER A 485 4.85 0.26 -19.08
CA SER A 485 4.89 1.01 -17.83
C SER A 485 6.12 1.90 -17.73
N LEU A 486 7.27 1.41 -18.15
CA LEU A 486 8.54 2.15 -18.13
C LEU A 486 8.62 3.24 -19.21
N GLY A 487 7.94 3.08 -20.34
CA GLY A 487 7.86 4.09 -21.40
C GLY A 487 6.95 5.28 -21.08
N GLY A 488 6.13 5.20 -20.05
CA GLY A 488 5.11 6.21 -19.70
C GLY A 488 3.88 6.15 -20.60
N ASP A 489 2.82 6.90 -20.23
CA ASP A 489 1.55 6.94 -20.96
C ASP A 489 1.60 7.74 -22.28
N GLY A 490 2.79 8.19 -22.68
CA GLY A 490 3.01 9.17 -23.76
C GLY A 490 2.97 8.66 -25.20
N ASP A 491 2.91 7.34 -25.45
CA ASP A 491 3.10 6.81 -26.81
C ASP A 491 1.84 6.33 -27.57
N ALA A 492 0.64 6.71 -27.10
CA ALA A 492 -0.56 6.54 -27.95
C ALA A 492 -0.70 7.62 -29.06
N LYS A 493 0.26 8.53 -29.22
CA LYS A 493 0.23 9.65 -30.21
C LYS A 493 1.46 9.74 -31.12
N ARG A 494 2.19 8.66 -31.33
CA ARG A 494 3.26 8.59 -32.36
C ARG A 494 3.00 7.41 -33.31
N SER A 495 2.01 7.55 -34.14
CA SER A 495 1.87 6.83 -35.43
C SER A 495 1.60 7.83 -36.52
#